data_fbd63348cf971a3d6f4ccbaf2583f8c7
#
_entry.id   fbd63348cf971a3d6f4ccbaf2583f8c7
#
_cell.length_a   1.000
_cell.length_b   1.000
_cell.length_c   1.000
_cell.angle_alpha   90.00
_cell.angle_beta   90.00
_cell.angle_gamma   90.00
#
_symmetry.space_group_name_H-M   'P 1'
#
loop_
_entity.id
_entity.type
_entity.pdbx_description
1 polymer ?
#
loop_
_entity_poly.entity_id
_entity_poly.type
_entity_poly.pdbx_seq_one_letter_code
_entity_poly.pdbx_strand_id
1 'polypeptide(L)'
;MSTPPRPDKRPANPNFSSGPCAKRPGWSLAALEGAAVGRSHRSNAGRAKLARVIERTRAVLGVPAEWRIAIEPASDTGAVEMALWSLLG
;
A
#
# COMPACT_ATOMS: atom_id res chain seq x y z
N MET A 1 4.27 17.00 -3.56
CA MET A 1 5.15 15.94 -4.09
C MET A 1 4.97 15.88 -5.60
N SER A 2 6.04 16.02 -6.37
CA SER A 2 5.95 15.90 -7.82
C SER A 2 5.70 14.45 -8.22
N THR A 3 4.88 14.24 -9.25
CA THR A 3 4.68 12.90 -9.81
C THR A 3 6.01 12.44 -10.45
N PRO A 4 6.51 11.27 -10.11
CA PRO A 4 7.71 10.76 -10.75
C PRO A 4 7.51 10.64 -12.27
N PRO A 5 8.53 10.89 -13.06
CA PRO A 5 8.42 10.78 -14.51
C PRO A 5 8.09 9.33 -14.91
N ARG A 6 7.33 9.19 -15.97
CA ARG A 6 7.05 7.87 -16.54
C ARG A 6 8.36 7.22 -16.99
N PRO A 7 8.62 5.96 -16.63
CA PRO A 7 9.79 5.24 -17.13
C PRO A 7 9.80 5.19 -18.66
N ASP A 8 10.94 5.45 -19.25
CA ASP A 8 11.16 5.39 -20.71
C ASP A 8 11.57 4.01 -21.20
N LYS A 9 11.92 3.12 -20.28
CA LYS A 9 12.32 1.74 -20.56
C LYS A 9 11.29 0.76 -20.06
N ARG A 10 11.03 -0.28 -20.86
CA ARG A 10 10.22 -1.40 -20.42
C ARG A 10 11.02 -2.34 -19.54
N PRO A 11 10.42 -3.00 -18.53
CA PRO A 11 11.11 -4.03 -17.77
C PRO A 11 11.49 -5.20 -18.66
N ALA A 12 12.59 -5.88 -18.31
CA ALA A 12 13.03 -7.08 -19.04
C ALA A 12 11.98 -8.20 -19.02
N ASN A 13 11.24 -8.30 -17.92
CA ASN A 13 10.11 -9.21 -17.78
C ASN A 13 8.87 -8.39 -17.39
N PRO A 14 7.95 -8.12 -18.33
CA PRO A 14 6.74 -7.36 -18.08
C PRO A 14 5.60 -8.17 -17.46
N ASN A 15 5.80 -9.43 -17.18
CA ASN A 15 4.78 -10.29 -16.60
C ASN A 15 4.65 -10.02 -15.10
N PHE A 16 3.62 -9.28 -14.75
CA PHE A 16 3.25 -9.03 -13.35
C PHE A 16 2.03 -9.89 -13.03
N SER A 17 2.18 -10.75 -12.05
CA SER A 17 1.07 -11.56 -11.57
C SER A 17 0.78 -11.25 -10.11
N SER A 18 -0.41 -11.57 -9.66
CA SER A 18 -0.72 -11.62 -8.24
C SER A 18 0.03 -12.79 -7.61
N GLY A 19 0.61 -12.60 -6.45
CA GLY A 19 1.39 -13.62 -5.75
C GLY A 19 2.86 -13.25 -5.63
N PRO A 20 3.73 -14.22 -5.34
CA PRO A 20 5.15 -13.94 -5.15
C PRO A 20 5.80 -13.32 -6.39
N CYS A 21 6.36 -12.14 -6.21
CA CYS A 21 7.06 -11.43 -7.27
C CYS A 21 8.54 -11.34 -6.95
N ALA A 22 9.35 -11.23 -7.98
CA ALA A 22 10.78 -10.95 -7.81
C ALA A 22 10.96 -9.61 -7.10
N LYS A 23 11.94 -9.54 -6.23
CA LYS A 23 12.30 -8.27 -5.57
C LYS A 23 12.82 -7.29 -6.62
N ARG A 24 12.60 -5.99 -6.37
CA ARG A 24 13.17 -4.94 -7.23
C ARG A 24 14.70 -5.05 -7.29
N PRO A 25 15.33 -4.60 -8.38
CA PRO A 25 16.79 -4.54 -8.45
C PRO A 25 17.37 -3.75 -7.27
N GLY A 26 18.45 -4.26 -6.69
CA GLY A 26 19.12 -3.63 -5.54
C GLY A 26 18.43 -3.84 -4.18
N TRP A 27 17.36 -4.62 -4.13
CA TRP A 27 16.74 -4.94 -2.85
C TRP A 27 17.63 -5.82 -1.99
N SER A 28 17.68 -5.53 -0.70
CA SER A 28 18.38 -6.36 0.30
C SER A 28 17.58 -6.35 1.60
N LEU A 29 17.94 -7.21 2.54
CA LEU A 29 17.32 -7.25 3.87
C LEU A 29 17.43 -5.92 4.64
N ALA A 30 18.40 -5.08 4.28
CA ALA A 30 18.52 -3.75 4.87
C ALA A 30 17.26 -2.89 4.65
N ALA A 31 16.46 -3.18 3.62
CA ALA A 31 15.18 -2.51 3.40
C ALA A 31 14.17 -2.74 4.53
N LEU A 32 14.38 -3.77 5.36
CA LEU A 32 13.53 -4.10 6.51
C LEU A 32 14.04 -3.50 7.82
N GLU A 33 15.15 -2.76 7.80
CA GLU A 33 15.61 -2.03 8.97
C GLU A 33 14.54 -1.02 9.40
N GLY A 34 14.30 -0.97 10.70
CA GLY A 34 13.24 -0.12 11.25
C GLY A 34 11.82 -0.65 11.06
N ALA A 35 11.65 -1.84 10.48
CA ALA A 35 10.34 -2.49 10.45
C ALA A 35 9.88 -2.78 11.89
N ALA A 36 8.60 -2.56 12.16
CA ALA A 36 8.01 -2.75 13.49
C ALA A 36 7.71 -4.24 13.77
N VAL A 37 8.67 -5.11 13.50
CA VAL A 37 8.54 -6.56 13.72
C VAL A 37 8.31 -6.85 15.21
N GLY A 38 7.34 -7.67 15.51
CA GLY A 38 6.99 -8.01 16.90
C GLY A 38 6.24 -6.91 17.65
N ARG A 39 5.87 -5.83 16.99
CA ARG A 39 5.08 -4.75 17.59
C ARG A 39 3.63 -4.86 17.16
N SER A 40 2.72 -4.64 18.09
CA SER A 40 1.29 -4.60 17.79
C SER A 40 0.95 -3.42 16.87
N HIS A 41 0.01 -3.63 15.95
CA HIS A 41 -0.58 -2.53 15.17
C HIS A 41 -1.31 -1.52 16.04
N ARG A 42 -1.65 -1.88 17.28
CA ARG A 42 -2.27 -0.99 18.27
C ARG A 42 -1.26 -0.19 19.08
N SER A 43 0.03 -0.51 19.01
CA SER A 43 1.08 0.29 19.65
C SER A 43 1.15 1.67 19.01
N ASN A 44 1.71 2.64 19.74
CA ASN A 44 1.89 3.99 19.19
C ASN A 44 2.71 3.96 17.89
N ALA A 45 3.76 3.16 17.84
CA ALA A 45 4.58 3.01 16.64
C ALA A 45 3.79 2.38 15.48
N GLY A 46 3.00 1.34 15.74
CA GLY A 46 2.17 0.69 14.72
C GLY A 46 1.09 1.62 14.19
N ARG A 47 0.39 2.30 15.08
CA ARG A 47 -0.65 3.28 14.69
C ARG A 47 -0.09 4.43 13.86
N ALA A 48 1.07 4.95 14.22
CA ALA A 48 1.72 6.01 13.46
C ALA A 48 2.11 5.54 12.05
N LYS A 49 2.60 4.32 11.91
CA LYS A 49 2.93 3.75 10.59
C LYS A 49 1.68 3.55 9.73
N LEU A 50 0.58 3.07 10.30
CA LEU A 50 -0.68 2.92 9.57
C LEU A 50 -1.27 4.27 9.14
N ALA A 51 -1.25 5.27 10.01
CA ALA A 51 -1.67 6.63 9.67
C ALA A 51 -0.84 7.18 8.50
N ARG A 52 0.46 6.95 8.52
CA ARG A 52 1.36 7.36 7.44
C ARG A 52 1.06 6.67 6.11
N VAL A 53 0.65 5.41 6.12
CA VAL A 53 0.20 4.71 4.90
C VAL A 53 -1.00 5.42 4.30
N ILE A 54 -1.99 5.78 5.11
CA ILE A 54 -3.19 6.50 4.66
C ILE A 54 -2.82 7.87 4.08
N GLU A 55 -2.00 8.64 4.79
CA GLU A 55 -1.54 9.95 4.32
C GLU A 55 -0.80 9.88 2.99
N ARG A 56 0.12 8.93 2.86
CA ARG A 56 0.88 8.75 1.62
C ARG A 56 0.02 8.28 0.47
N THR A 57 -0.92 7.38 0.71
CA THR A 57 -1.88 6.94 -0.29
C THR A 57 -2.69 8.12 -0.80
N ARG A 58 -3.19 8.97 0.10
CA ARG A 58 -3.90 10.18 -0.27
C ARG A 58 -3.05 11.10 -1.14
N ALA A 59 -1.81 11.33 -0.76
CA ALA A 59 -0.90 12.23 -1.47
C ALA A 59 -0.54 11.69 -2.86
N VAL A 60 -0.19 10.41 -2.96
CA VAL A 60 0.23 9.79 -4.23
C VAL A 60 -0.92 9.69 -5.23
N LEU A 61 -2.11 9.34 -4.77
CA LEU A 61 -3.27 9.18 -5.64
C LEU A 61 -4.07 10.47 -5.82
N GLY A 62 -3.70 11.55 -5.13
CA GLY A 62 -4.44 12.81 -5.22
C GLY A 62 -5.87 12.71 -4.68
N VAL A 63 -6.10 11.89 -3.66
CA VAL A 63 -7.43 11.71 -3.08
C VAL A 63 -7.85 12.96 -2.32
N PRO A 64 -9.03 13.55 -2.61
CA PRO A 64 -9.51 14.71 -1.89
C PRO A 64 -9.61 14.50 -0.38
N ALA A 65 -9.42 15.56 0.40
CA ALA A 65 -9.37 15.49 1.85
C ALA A 65 -10.66 14.95 2.48
N GLU A 66 -11.80 15.23 1.85
CA GLU A 66 -13.12 14.79 2.31
C GLU A 66 -13.42 13.31 2.02
N TRP A 67 -12.62 12.66 1.21
CA TRP A 67 -12.77 11.24 0.91
C TRP A 67 -12.09 10.40 1.97
N ARG A 68 -12.74 9.32 2.37
CA ARG A 68 -12.19 8.39 3.35
C ARG A 68 -11.31 7.35 2.68
N ILE A 69 -10.23 7.01 3.35
CA ILE A 69 -9.34 5.91 2.97
C ILE A 69 -9.30 4.95 4.15
N ALA A 70 -9.52 3.67 3.89
CA ALA A 70 -9.45 2.64 4.91
C ALA A 70 -8.49 1.52 4.48
N ILE A 71 -7.84 0.92 5.45
CA ILE A 71 -7.03 -0.29 5.26
C ILE A 71 -7.92 -1.47 5.60
N GLU A 72 -8.16 -2.34 4.63
CA GLU A 72 -9.04 -3.48 4.78
C GLU A 72 -8.25 -4.79 4.70
N PRO A 73 -8.42 -5.72 5.64
CA PRO A 73 -7.80 -7.03 5.54
C PRO A 73 -8.48 -7.92 4.49
N ALA A 74 -7.89 -9.06 4.20
CA ALA A 74 -8.42 -10.10 3.31
C ALA A 74 -8.42 -9.74 1.83
N SER A 75 -7.38 -9.07 1.38
CA SER A 75 -7.10 -8.76 -0.04
C SER A 75 -8.13 -7.84 -0.69
N ASP A 76 -7.96 -7.58 -1.99
CA ASP A 76 -8.91 -6.79 -2.78
C ASP A 76 -10.33 -7.36 -2.74
N THR A 77 -10.45 -8.68 -2.69
CA THR A 77 -11.75 -9.37 -2.61
C THR A 77 -12.52 -8.94 -1.36
N GLY A 78 -11.85 -8.89 -0.21
CA GLY A 78 -12.48 -8.44 1.03
C GLY A 78 -12.93 -7.00 0.99
N ALA A 79 -12.12 -6.11 0.40
CA ALA A 79 -12.47 -4.70 0.24
C ALA A 79 -13.65 -4.50 -0.71
N VAL A 80 -13.68 -5.20 -1.84
CA VAL A 80 -14.80 -5.15 -2.79
C VAL A 80 -16.09 -5.69 -2.16
N GLU A 81 -16.00 -6.81 -1.44
CA GLU A 81 -17.15 -7.41 -0.74
C GLU A 81 -17.71 -6.45 0.31
N MET A 82 -16.87 -5.82 1.10
CA MET A 82 -17.30 -4.82 2.07
C MET A 82 -18.03 -3.65 1.39
N ALA A 83 -17.49 -3.15 0.27
CA ALA A 83 -18.11 -2.08 -0.49
C ALA A 83 -19.51 -2.48 -1.01
N LEU A 84 -19.64 -3.68 -1.57
CA LEU A 84 -20.92 -4.20 -2.05
C LEU A 84 -21.95 -4.28 -0.93
N TRP A 85 -21.59 -4.84 0.21
CA TRP A 85 -22.49 -4.93 1.37
C TRP A 85 -22.90 -3.56 1.90
N SER A 86 -22.02 -2.57 1.85
CA SER A 86 -22.29 -1.24 2.36
C SER A 86 -23.09 -0.38 1.40
N LEU A 87 -22.90 -0.54 0.09
CA LEU A 87 -23.47 0.33 -0.94
C LEU A 87 -24.75 -0.23 -1.58
N LEU A 88 -24.91 -1.54 -1.61
CA LEU A 88 -26.05 -2.22 -2.22
C LEU A 88 -27.08 -2.74 -1.21
N GLY A 89 -26.78 -2.58 0.07
CA GLY A 89 -27.61 -3.05 1.17
C GLY A 89 -28.92 -2.33 1.39
#